data_a311b01a28880ae4e8ae7c421a5bc1ae
#
_entry.id   a311b01a28880ae4e8ae7c421a5bc1ae
#
_cell.length_a   1.000
_cell.length_b   1.000
_cell.length_c   1.000
_cell.angle_alpha   90.00
_cell.angle_beta   90.00
_cell.angle_gamma   90.00
#
_symmetry.space_group_name_H-M   'P 1'
#
loop_
_entity.id
_entity.type
_entity.pdbx_description
1 polymer ?
#
loop_
_entity_poly.entity_id
_entity_poly.type
_entity_poly.pdbx_seq_one_letter_code
_entity_poly.pdbx_strand_id
1 'polypeptide(L)'
;DYPGPHQFNFVNNGIITADRAWTSKLTEVKKVYQYVKFNNYNARTKSLSVKNGYAFLTLDNFQLKYTILKNGHAVENGTLDFPAIAAGKSSVVKLPYTFESDDDDEVLLSVQACLKEATPWAEAGYVIADAQYTLKTRAKLAAVDTKKGEALTVTSGAGTQTIENKHLKMVFSANGQLKSWTLDGVDLTASMSEGPEYSNFRWVENDGAAEPYYGGGYDKSNGISSRTLSVSKADDGSQVVVTVNGTGTKCNYVFLYTIYNTGVVDFKATYMPQSGDLRRLGMAMKLPANLSEVSYYGRGPWATYIDRNNGAYIGRYTTTVSDMFEAYSHPQSCGNHMDLRELVVKDPETGNGVKVETDGQVAFSLLEYDDETLYNTRHPWELNAGSKLTAHFDYLQKGLGNGSCGQGTGTLSEYQIPSSGSYSYVLRFSAVDNTADGIH
;
A
#
# COMPACT_ATOMS: atom_id res chain seq x y z
N ASP A 1 -12.19 -25.65 -16.43
CA ASP A 1 -11.87 -27.05 -16.70
C ASP A 1 -13.04 -27.89 -17.19
N TYR A 2 -14.07 -27.25 -17.65
CA TYR A 2 -15.21 -27.95 -18.25
C TYR A 2 -14.81 -28.47 -19.65
N PRO A 3 -15.01 -29.75 -19.95
CA PRO A 3 -14.55 -30.34 -21.20
C PRO A 3 -15.38 -29.94 -22.44
N GLY A 4 -16.39 -29.11 -22.29
CA GLY A 4 -17.22 -28.61 -23.38
C GLY A 4 -16.65 -27.40 -24.10
N PRO A 5 -17.35 -26.85 -25.10
CA PRO A 5 -16.96 -25.62 -25.76
C PRO A 5 -16.90 -24.47 -24.75
N HIS A 6 -15.78 -23.75 -24.70
CA HIS A 6 -15.59 -22.59 -23.81
C HIS A 6 -14.70 -21.56 -24.49
N GLN A 7 -14.69 -20.35 -23.95
CA GLN A 7 -13.85 -19.25 -24.44
C GLN A 7 -12.69 -18.95 -23.48
N PHE A 8 -12.04 -20.00 -22.97
CA PHE A 8 -10.92 -19.90 -22.04
C PHE A 8 -11.22 -19.00 -20.82
N ASN A 9 -10.59 -17.84 -20.72
CA ASN A 9 -10.69 -16.93 -19.60
C ASN A 9 -11.98 -16.10 -19.56
N PHE A 10 -12.81 -16.14 -20.59
CA PHE A 10 -14.07 -15.38 -20.68
C PHE A 10 -15.21 -16.06 -19.93
N VAL A 11 -15.03 -16.34 -18.65
CA VAL A 11 -16.01 -17.04 -17.80
C VAL A 11 -16.45 -16.23 -16.59
N ASN A 12 -15.67 -15.20 -16.18
CA ASN A 12 -15.90 -14.41 -14.97
C ASN A 12 -15.87 -12.91 -15.26
N ASN A 13 -16.75 -12.45 -16.14
CA ASN A 13 -16.77 -11.05 -16.61
C ASN A 13 -17.48 -10.08 -15.64
N GLY A 14 -17.86 -10.53 -14.44
CA GLY A 14 -18.59 -9.73 -13.45
C GLY A 14 -17.69 -8.80 -12.64
N ILE A 15 -18.30 -7.78 -12.03
CA ILE A 15 -17.69 -6.90 -11.04
C ILE A 15 -17.81 -7.45 -9.61
N ILE A 16 -18.54 -8.54 -9.43
CA ILE A 16 -18.64 -9.35 -8.22
C ILE A 16 -18.29 -10.79 -8.56
N THR A 17 -17.94 -11.58 -7.57
CA THR A 17 -17.65 -13.01 -7.72
C THR A 17 -18.94 -13.82 -7.93
N ALA A 18 -18.81 -15.07 -8.38
CA ALA A 18 -19.97 -15.94 -8.62
C ALA A 18 -20.77 -16.24 -7.35
N ASP A 19 -20.13 -16.25 -6.19
CA ASP A 19 -20.75 -16.37 -4.86
C ASP A 19 -21.27 -15.05 -4.31
N ARG A 20 -21.27 -13.98 -5.13
CA ARG A 20 -21.75 -12.62 -4.82
C ARG A 20 -20.93 -11.89 -3.75
N ALA A 21 -19.67 -12.25 -3.53
CA ALA A 21 -18.81 -11.50 -2.65
C ALA A 21 -18.52 -10.09 -3.22
N TRP A 22 -18.43 -9.14 -2.30
CA TRP A 22 -18.04 -7.77 -2.63
C TRP A 22 -16.58 -7.72 -3.09
N THR A 23 -16.27 -6.92 -4.09
CA THR A 23 -14.92 -6.79 -4.63
C THR A 23 -14.44 -5.33 -4.61
N SER A 24 -13.14 -5.14 -4.67
CA SER A 24 -12.52 -3.83 -4.87
C SER A 24 -13.02 -3.13 -6.15
N LYS A 25 -13.36 -3.90 -7.19
CA LYS A 25 -13.98 -3.39 -8.45
C LYS A 25 -15.36 -2.79 -8.20
N LEU A 26 -16.20 -3.48 -7.42
CA LEU A 26 -17.55 -2.99 -7.10
C LEU A 26 -17.50 -1.71 -6.28
N THR A 27 -16.56 -1.61 -5.35
CA THR A 27 -16.35 -0.38 -4.56
C THR A 27 -16.01 0.81 -5.45
N GLU A 28 -15.14 0.62 -6.44
CA GLU A 28 -14.80 1.67 -7.41
C GLU A 28 -16.01 2.06 -8.28
N VAL A 29 -16.79 1.08 -8.76
CA VAL A 29 -18.02 1.31 -9.53
C VAL A 29 -19.03 2.11 -8.70
N LYS A 30 -19.27 1.73 -7.43
CA LYS A 30 -20.14 2.49 -6.51
C LYS A 30 -19.70 3.94 -6.40
N LYS A 31 -18.40 4.19 -6.27
CA LYS A 31 -17.83 5.55 -6.18
C LYS A 31 -18.03 6.36 -7.45
N VAL A 32 -17.71 5.80 -8.60
CA VAL A 32 -17.81 6.50 -9.91
C VAL A 32 -19.27 6.84 -10.25
N TYR A 33 -20.19 5.94 -9.94
CA TYR A 33 -21.63 6.09 -10.25
C TYR A 33 -22.45 6.83 -9.18
N GLN A 34 -21.87 7.28 -8.07
CA GLN A 34 -22.62 8.04 -7.06
C GLN A 34 -23.28 9.27 -7.66
N TYR A 35 -24.55 9.54 -7.31
CA TYR A 35 -25.32 10.69 -7.83
C TYR A 35 -25.08 11.98 -7.04
N VAL A 36 -24.78 11.91 -5.74
CA VAL A 36 -24.33 13.07 -4.98
C VAL A 36 -22.86 13.28 -5.26
N LYS A 37 -22.51 14.40 -5.90
CA LYS A 37 -21.12 14.72 -6.24
C LYS A 37 -20.60 15.77 -5.26
N PHE A 38 -19.61 15.36 -4.48
CA PHE A 38 -18.83 16.26 -3.65
C PHE A 38 -17.67 16.78 -4.48
N ASN A 39 -17.71 18.07 -4.89
CA ASN A 39 -16.72 18.63 -5.79
C ASN A 39 -15.56 19.25 -5.01
N ASN A 40 -15.59 20.59 -4.82
CA ASN A 40 -14.51 21.31 -4.19
C ASN A 40 -14.83 21.60 -2.72
N TYR A 41 -13.84 21.42 -1.87
CA TYR A 41 -13.88 21.86 -0.48
C TYR A 41 -12.94 23.03 -0.26
N ASN A 42 -13.41 24.08 0.39
CA ASN A 42 -12.62 25.23 0.80
C ASN A 42 -12.38 25.18 2.31
N ALA A 43 -11.17 24.84 2.72
CA ALA A 43 -10.82 24.65 4.13
C ALA A 43 -10.93 25.98 4.93
N ARG A 44 -10.62 27.13 4.33
CA ARG A 44 -10.67 28.44 5.01
C ARG A 44 -12.11 28.84 5.38
N THR A 45 -13.07 28.59 4.51
CA THR A 45 -14.48 28.91 4.71
C THR A 45 -15.29 27.74 5.25
N LYS A 46 -14.67 26.55 5.36
CA LYS A 46 -15.28 25.26 5.72
C LYS A 46 -16.49 24.94 4.82
N SER A 47 -16.38 25.24 3.53
CA SER A 47 -17.47 25.17 2.57
C SER A 47 -17.26 24.07 1.54
N LEU A 48 -18.27 23.22 1.40
CA LEU A 48 -18.31 22.08 0.49
C LEU A 48 -19.26 22.36 -0.68
N SER A 49 -18.79 22.27 -1.91
CA SER A 49 -19.62 22.35 -3.10
C SER A 49 -20.24 20.97 -3.39
N VAL A 50 -21.56 20.91 -3.39
CA VAL A 50 -22.34 19.68 -3.63
C VAL A 50 -23.18 19.84 -4.88
N LYS A 51 -23.12 18.84 -5.79
CA LYS A 51 -23.98 18.76 -6.97
C LYS A 51 -24.94 17.58 -6.84
N ASN A 52 -26.22 17.84 -7.06
CA ASN A 52 -27.24 16.82 -7.18
C ASN A 52 -27.24 16.26 -8.62
N GLY A 53 -26.82 15.03 -8.80
CA GLY A 53 -26.84 14.30 -10.08
C GLY A 53 -28.10 13.48 -10.31
N TYR A 54 -29.05 13.46 -9.38
CA TYR A 54 -30.34 12.80 -9.59
C TYR A 54 -31.18 13.54 -10.65
N ALA A 55 -32.08 12.81 -11.29
CA ALA A 55 -33.00 13.36 -12.28
C ALA A 55 -34.31 13.88 -11.65
N PHE A 56 -34.73 13.30 -10.49
CA PHE A 56 -36.07 13.57 -9.92
C PHE A 56 -36.05 13.84 -8.41
N LEU A 57 -34.98 13.52 -7.70
CA LEU A 57 -34.89 13.67 -6.26
C LEU A 57 -34.20 14.97 -5.86
N THR A 58 -34.61 15.57 -4.76
CA THR A 58 -33.93 16.66 -4.07
C THR A 58 -33.04 16.08 -2.97
N LEU A 59 -31.96 16.80 -2.59
CA LEU A 59 -30.99 16.27 -1.61
C LEU A 59 -31.45 16.34 -0.14
N ASP A 60 -32.51 17.02 0.19
CA ASP A 60 -33.12 17.06 1.52
C ASP A 60 -33.69 15.69 1.97
N ASN A 61 -33.81 14.73 1.05
CA ASN A 61 -34.08 13.31 1.36
C ASN A 61 -32.90 12.57 2.01
N PHE A 62 -31.74 13.20 2.08
CA PHE A 62 -30.51 12.61 2.59
C PHE A 62 -29.91 13.42 3.73
N GLN A 63 -29.03 12.79 4.51
CA GLN A 63 -28.22 13.46 5.53
C GLN A 63 -26.77 13.56 5.05
N LEU A 64 -26.11 14.68 5.37
CA LEU A 64 -24.68 14.88 5.23
C LEU A 64 -24.01 14.59 6.57
N LYS A 65 -23.15 13.56 6.60
CA LYS A 65 -22.27 13.31 7.74
C LYS A 65 -20.86 13.79 7.39
N TYR A 66 -20.16 14.31 8.39
CA TYR A 66 -18.73 14.61 8.27
C TYR A 66 -17.96 14.02 9.44
N THR A 67 -16.69 13.72 9.20
CA THR A 67 -15.74 13.24 10.21
C THR A 67 -14.40 13.91 9.95
N ILE A 68 -13.82 14.50 10.98
CA ILE A 68 -12.44 14.98 10.99
C ILE A 68 -11.56 13.84 11.54
N LEU A 69 -10.56 13.48 10.77
CA LEU A 69 -9.57 12.46 11.15
C LEU A 69 -8.24 13.17 11.43
N LYS A 70 -7.66 12.91 12.60
CA LYS A 70 -6.29 13.29 13.00
C LYS A 70 -5.42 12.04 12.97
N ASN A 71 -4.42 12.00 12.11
CA ASN A 71 -3.54 10.84 11.93
C ASN A 71 -4.31 9.52 11.77
N GLY A 72 -5.46 9.59 11.06
CA GLY A 72 -6.35 8.45 10.83
C GLY A 72 -7.37 8.15 11.92
N HIS A 73 -7.33 8.83 13.09
CA HIS A 73 -8.30 8.67 14.18
C HIS A 73 -9.39 9.73 14.12
N ALA A 74 -10.65 9.33 14.30
CA ALA A 74 -11.77 10.26 14.34
C ALA A 74 -11.69 11.12 15.60
N VAL A 75 -11.65 12.45 15.45
CA VAL A 75 -11.56 13.42 16.55
C VAL A 75 -12.79 14.33 16.65
N GLU A 76 -13.49 14.54 15.55
CA GLU A 76 -14.75 15.28 15.52
C GLU A 76 -15.64 14.72 14.42
N ASN A 77 -16.95 14.65 14.67
CA ASN A 77 -17.93 14.26 13.67
C ASN A 77 -19.24 15.04 13.86
N GLY A 78 -20.06 15.06 12.82
CA GLY A 78 -21.37 15.67 12.90
C GLY A 78 -22.27 15.25 11.74
N THR A 79 -23.55 15.55 11.93
CA THR A 79 -24.60 15.28 10.94
C THR A 79 -25.38 16.56 10.66
N LEU A 80 -25.66 16.81 9.39
CA LEU A 80 -26.40 17.96 8.90
C LEU A 80 -27.49 17.47 7.95
N ASP A 81 -28.57 18.22 7.87
CA ASP A 81 -29.51 18.07 6.77
C ASP A 81 -28.96 18.73 5.50
N PHE A 82 -29.10 18.08 4.36
CA PHE A 82 -28.85 18.77 3.10
C PHE A 82 -29.93 19.84 2.86
N PRO A 83 -29.58 21.02 2.34
CA PRO A 83 -30.56 21.91 1.77
C PRO A 83 -31.29 21.23 0.59
N ALA A 84 -32.48 21.68 0.25
CA ALA A 84 -33.27 21.18 -0.88
C ALA A 84 -32.59 21.53 -2.21
N ILE A 85 -31.50 20.85 -2.55
CA ILE A 85 -30.80 21.00 -3.82
C ILE A 85 -31.59 20.24 -4.86
N ALA A 86 -32.22 20.95 -5.80
CA ALA A 86 -33.01 20.35 -6.86
C ALA A 86 -32.16 19.50 -7.81
N ALA A 87 -32.81 18.59 -8.52
CA ALA A 87 -32.20 17.72 -9.53
C ALA A 87 -31.35 18.52 -10.52
N GLY A 88 -30.13 18.06 -10.77
CA GLY A 88 -29.16 18.69 -11.68
C GLY A 88 -28.52 20.00 -11.18
N LYS A 89 -28.89 20.50 -9.98
CA LYS A 89 -28.40 21.76 -9.43
C LYS A 89 -27.25 21.53 -8.44
N SER A 90 -26.53 22.63 -8.13
CA SER A 90 -25.44 22.64 -7.15
C SER A 90 -25.72 23.68 -6.06
N SER A 91 -25.19 23.45 -4.88
CA SER A 91 -25.20 24.41 -3.77
C SER A 91 -23.94 24.26 -2.94
N VAL A 92 -23.72 25.21 -2.05
CA VAL A 92 -22.60 25.20 -1.11
C VAL A 92 -23.15 24.91 0.29
N VAL A 93 -22.56 23.93 0.96
CA VAL A 93 -22.89 23.53 2.34
C VAL A 93 -21.71 23.90 3.23
N LYS A 94 -21.98 24.61 4.33
CA LYS A 94 -20.96 24.95 5.32
C LYS A 94 -20.90 23.87 6.39
N LEU A 95 -19.69 23.35 6.68
CA LEU A 95 -19.47 22.38 7.74
C LEU A 95 -19.12 23.09 9.05
N PRO A 96 -19.77 22.74 10.19
CA PRO A 96 -19.61 23.47 11.45
C PRO A 96 -18.49 22.97 12.36
N TYR A 97 -17.59 22.11 11.88
CA TYR A 97 -16.52 21.57 12.72
C TYR A 97 -15.62 22.66 13.29
N THR A 98 -15.10 22.41 14.50
CA THR A 98 -14.28 23.35 15.26
C THR A 98 -12.83 22.90 15.42
N PHE A 99 -12.54 21.64 15.13
CA PHE A 99 -11.22 21.03 15.31
C PHE A 99 -10.11 21.88 14.67
N GLU A 100 -9.06 22.09 15.43
CA GLU A 100 -7.78 22.68 15.03
C GLU A 100 -6.65 21.69 15.33
N SER A 101 -5.58 21.70 14.56
CA SER A 101 -4.51 20.72 14.69
C SER A 101 -3.18 21.36 15.03
N ASP A 102 -2.31 20.62 15.74
CA ASP A 102 -0.91 20.94 15.94
C ASP A 102 -0.10 20.79 14.63
N ASP A 103 1.16 21.24 14.62
CA ASP A 103 1.94 21.39 13.38
C ASP A 103 2.33 20.10 12.70
N ASP A 104 2.42 18.98 13.39
CA ASP A 104 2.91 17.70 12.84
C ASP A 104 1.81 16.72 12.40
N ASP A 105 0.54 17.05 12.67
CA ASP A 105 -0.59 16.17 12.38
C ASP A 105 -0.97 16.15 10.89
N GLU A 106 -1.37 14.98 10.39
CA GLU A 106 -2.19 14.87 9.19
C GLU A 106 -3.67 15.04 9.55
N VAL A 107 -4.37 15.92 8.86
CA VAL A 107 -5.81 16.13 9.09
C VAL A 107 -6.59 15.88 7.81
N LEU A 108 -7.56 14.98 7.89
CA LEU A 108 -8.45 14.64 6.79
C LEU A 108 -9.90 14.95 7.16
N LEU A 109 -10.66 15.37 6.17
CA LEU A 109 -12.11 15.50 6.25
C LEU A 109 -12.77 14.42 5.39
N SER A 110 -13.53 13.54 6.00
CA SER A 110 -14.41 12.61 5.30
C SER A 110 -15.84 13.12 5.33
N VAL A 111 -16.55 13.05 4.20
CA VAL A 111 -17.96 13.44 4.08
C VAL A 111 -18.77 12.32 3.43
N GLN A 112 -20.00 12.13 3.88
CA GLN A 112 -20.88 11.07 3.41
C GLN A 112 -22.30 11.60 3.25
N ALA A 113 -22.94 11.25 2.14
CA ALA A 113 -24.38 11.37 1.97
C ALA A 113 -25.03 10.03 2.34
N CYS A 114 -25.97 10.07 3.28
CA CYS A 114 -26.61 8.88 3.83
C CYS A 114 -28.14 8.96 3.67
N LEU A 115 -28.80 7.81 3.54
CA LEU A 115 -30.26 7.73 3.62
C LEU A 115 -30.75 8.23 4.99
N LYS A 116 -31.76 9.12 5.00
CA LYS A 116 -32.44 9.53 6.24
C LYS A 116 -33.33 8.42 6.78
N GLU A 117 -34.04 7.76 5.88
CA GLU A 117 -35.01 6.72 6.19
C GLU A 117 -34.63 5.42 5.48
N ALA A 118 -35.09 4.30 6.02
CA ALA A 118 -34.93 3.00 5.38
C ALA A 118 -35.70 2.95 4.04
N THR A 119 -35.16 2.24 3.10
CA THR A 119 -35.76 1.95 1.78
C THR A 119 -35.92 0.44 1.65
N PRO A 120 -36.66 -0.10 0.64
CA PRO A 120 -36.73 -1.54 0.41
C PRO A 120 -35.40 -2.23 0.15
N TRP A 121 -34.34 -1.48 -0.16
CA TRP A 121 -33.02 -2.01 -0.54
C TRP A 121 -31.88 -1.65 0.43
N ALA A 122 -32.09 -0.72 1.36
CA ALA A 122 -31.08 -0.35 2.37
C ALA A 122 -31.69 0.32 3.59
N GLU A 123 -31.05 0.14 4.73
CA GLU A 123 -31.43 0.73 6.01
C GLU A 123 -31.09 2.24 6.06
N ALA A 124 -31.74 2.96 6.99
CA ALA A 124 -31.39 4.33 7.31
C ALA A 124 -29.91 4.44 7.70
N GLY A 125 -29.24 5.50 7.25
CA GLY A 125 -27.82 5.69 7.44
C GLY A 125 -26.92 5.02 6.38
N TYR A 126 -27.47 4.26 5.44
CA TYR A 126 -26.68 3.70 4.35
C TYR A 126 -26.00 4.78 3.51
N VAL A 127 -24.70 4.64 3.29
CA VAL A 127 -23.89 5.61 2.54
C VAL A 127 -24.11 5.44 1.04
N ILE A 128 -24.69 6.46 0.42
CA ILE A 128 -24.96 6.51 -1.03
C ILE A 128 -23.87 7.25 -1.81
N ALA A 129 -23.15 8.14 -1.16
CA ALA A 129 -22.02 8.87 -1.74
C ALA A 129 -21.07 9.34 -0.64
N ASP A 130 -19.81 9.50 -1.00
CA ASP A 130 -18.77 9.91 -0.07
C ASP A 130 -17.64 10.67 -0.77
N ALA A 131 -16.81 11.35 0.01
CA ALA A 131 -15.53 11.92 -0.42
C ALA A 131 -14.61 12.15 0.78
N GLN A 132 -13.32 12.29 0.51
CA GLN A 132 -12.32 12.65 1.49
C GLN A 132 -11.45 13.79 0.98
N TYR A 133 -11.08 14.71 1.85
CA TYR A 133 -10.23 15.86 1.55
C TYR A 133 -9.10 15.94 2.55
N THR A 134 -7.90 16.27 2.08
CA THR A 134 -6.77 16.58 2.94
C THR A 134 -6.87 18.04 3.39
N LEU A 135 -7.03 18.26 4.68
CA LEU A 135 -7.03 19.60 5.29
C LEU A 135 -5.62 20.04 5.62
N LYS A 136 -4.79 19.08 6.05
CA LYS A 136 -3.39 19.29 6.39
C LYS A 136 -2.59 18.03 6.05
N THR A 137 -1.47 18.25 5.40
CA THR A 137 -0.56 17.15 5.03
C THR A 137 0.28 16.72 6.21
N ARG A 138 0.61 15.45 6.27
CA ARG A 138 1.51 14.85 7.25
C ARG A 138 2.90 15.49 7.20
N ALA A 139 3.50 15.67 8.38
CA ALA A 139 4.91 16.00 8.51
C ALA A 139 5.81 14.84 8.02
N LYS A 140 7.05 15.15 7.69
CA LYS A 140 8.07 14.14 7.41
C LYS A 140 8.44 13.37 8.67
N LEU A 141 9.07 12.19 8.50
CA LEU A 141 9.58 11.43 9.62
C LEU A 141 10.56 12.28 10.45
N ALA A 142 10.33 12.33 11.77
CA ALA A 142 11.21 13.02 12.70
C ALA A 142 12.61 12.39 12.72
N ALA A 143 13.63 13.15 13.09
CA ALA A 143 14.97 12.62 13.30
C ALA A 143 14.96 11.57 14.43
N VAL A 144 15.74 10.50 14.26
CA VAL A 144 15.90 9.47 15.30
C VAL A 144 16.79 10.01 16.43
N ASP A 145 16.30 9.92 17.69
CA ASP A 145 17.10 10.26 18.87
C ASP A 145 18.05 9.11 19.21
N THR A 146 19.34 9.30 18.96
CA THR A 146 20.39 8.31 19.18
C THR A 146 21.06 8.39 20.56
N LYS A 147 20.68 9.35 21.40
CA LYS A 147 21.38 9.63 22.67
C LYS A 147 21.32 8.48 23.69
N LYS A 148 20.29 7.65 23.61
CA LYS A 148 20.06 6.54 24.56
C LYS A 148 20.43 5.17 23.96
N GLY A 149 20.92 5.14 22.73
CA GLY A 149 21.27 3.91 22.04
C GLY A 149 22.64 3.37 22.47
N GLU A 150 22.84 2.08 22.32
CA GLU A 150 24.12 1.41 22.52
C GLU A 150 24.93 1.39 21.22
N ALA A 151 26.21 1.76 21.29
CA ALA A 151 27.05 1.89 20.10
C ALA A 151 27.01 0.63 19.20
N LEU A 152 26.85 0.86 17.91
CA LEU A 152 26.89 -0.19 16.89
C LEU A 152 28.33 -0.67 16.69
N THR A 153 28.49 -1.96 16.42
CA THR A 153 29.74 -2.57 15.95
C THR A 153 29.62 -2.95 14.47
N VAL A 154 30.73 -2.86 13.76
CA VAL A 154 30.86 -3.33 12.38
C VAL A 154 31.99 -4.34 12.32
N THR A 155 31.67 -5.55 11.90
CA THR A 155 32.65 -6.64 11.73
C THR A 155 32.69 -7.11 10.31
N SER A 156 33.88 -7.14 9.71
CA SER A 156 34.11 -7.66 8.36
C SER A 156 34.77 -9.04 8.46
N GLY A 157 34.24 -10.01 7.75
CA GLY A 157 34.80 -11.36 7.76
C GLY A 157 34.07 -12.33 6.81
N ALA A 158 34.80 -13.31 6.27
CA ALA A 158 34.24 -14.35 5.41
C ALA A 158 33.35 -13.85 4.25
N GLY A 159 33.67 -12.68 3.69
CA GLY A 159 32.89 -12.09 2.60
C GLY A 159 31.56 -11.45 3.04
N THR A 160 31.43 -11.11 4.33
CA THR A 160 30.26 -10.45 4.87
C THR A 160 30.62 -9.19 5.65
N GLN A 161 29.64 -8.33 5.84
CA GLN A 161 29.64 -7.19 6.76
C GLN A 161 28.52 -7.42 7.78
N THR A 162 28.86 -7.47 9.05
CA THR A 162 27.91 -7.59 10.17
C THR A 162 27.85 -6.28 10.93
N ILE A 163 26.65 -5.75 11.06
CA ILE A 163 26.34 -4.58 11.86
C ILE A 163 25.44 -5.04 13.00
N GLU A 164 25.85 -4.81 14.25
CA GLU A 164 25.11 -5.30 15.41
C GLU A 164 25.29 -4.48 16.67
N ASN A 165 24.29 -4.55 17.53
CA ASN A 165 24.30 -4.23 18.95
C ASN A 165 23.24 -5.10 19.65
N LYS A 166 22.80 -4.75 20.85
CA LYS A 166 21.79 -5.53 21.58
C LYS A 166 20.40 -5.50 20.91
N HIS A 167 20.07 -4.47 20.11
CA HIS A 167 18.77 -4.28 19.49
C HIS A 167 18.66 -4.91 18.11
N LEU A 168 19.73 -4.93 17.36
CA LEU A 168 19.69 -5.44 15.99
C LEU A 168 20.95 -6.18 15.59
N LYS A 169 20.78 -7.05 14.59
CA LYS A 169 21.86 -7.65 13.83
C LYS A 169 21.48 -7.70 12.37
N MET A 170 22.31 -7.09 11.54
CA MET A 170 22.17 -7.14 10.07
C MET A 170 23.46 -7.70 9.46
N VAL A 171 23.32 -8.66 8.56
CA VAL A 171 24.44 -9.27 7.85
C VAL A 171 24.28 -9.07 6.36
N PHE A 172 25.23 -8.40 5.74
CA PHE A 172 25.29 -8.19 4.30
C PHE A 172 26.42 -9.02 3.70
N SER A 173 26.18 -9.63 2.53
CA SER A 173 27.25 -10.22 1.71
C SER A 173 28.07 -9.15 1.01
N ALA A 174 29.25 -9.51 0.49
CA ALA A 174 30.15 -8.59 -0.20
C ALA A 174 29.49 -7.88 -1.42
N ASN A 175 28.47 -8.50 -2.04
CA ASN A 175 27.71 -7.91 -3.12
C ASN A 175 26.47 -7.13 -2.66
N GLY A 176 26.34 -6.84 -1.37
CA GLY A 176 25.28 -6.02 -0.82
C GLY A 176 23.93 -6.73 -0.61
N GLN A 177 23.86 -8.03 -0.78
CA GLN A 177 22.63 -8.77 -0.44
C GLN A 177 22.50 -8.90 1.07
N LEU A 178 21.36 -8.50 1.64
CA LEU A 178 21.05 -8.72 3.05
C LEU A 178 20.80 -10.21 3.30
N LYS A 179 21.62 -10.83 4.15
CA LYS A 179 21.58 -12.25 4.49
C LYS A 179 20.71 -12.57 5.68
N SER A 180 20.74 -11.69 6.66
CA SER A 180 19.89 -11.79 7.84
C SER A 180 19.63 -10.41 8.45
N TRP A 181 18.47 -10.26 9.07
CA TRP A 181 18.07 -9.08 9.80
C TRP A 181 17.23 -9.49 11.00
N THR A 182 17.80 -9.33 12.18
CA THR A 182 17.11 -9.50 13.44
C THR A 182 16.92 -8.14 14.11
N LEU A 183 15.73 -7.87 14.63
CA LEU A 183 15.37 -6.62 15.28
C LEU A 183 14.63 -6.93 16.59
N ASP A 184 15.23 -6.56 17.74
CA ASP A 184 14.74 -6.85 19.09
C ASP A 184 14.19 -8.28 19.25
N GLY A 185 14.96 -9.26 18.73
CA GLY A 185 14.63 -10.68 18.78
C GLY A 185 13.72 -11.20 17.68
N VAL A 186 13.15 -10.33 16.84
CA VAL A 186 12.36 -10.75 15.66
C VAL A 186 13.28 -10.96 14.47
N ASP A 187 13.27 -12.14 13.86
CA ASP A 187 13.98 -12.43 12.62
C ASP A 187 13.12 -11.96 11.42
N LEU A 188 13.45 -10.81 10.85
CA LEU A 188 12.71 -10.19 9.75
C LEU A 188 12.99 -10.82 8.38
N THR A 189 13.98 -11.69 8.28
CA THR A 189 14.34 -12.31 7.00
C THR A 189 13.92 -13.77 6.90
N ALA A 190 13.18 -14.28 7.88
CA ALA A 190 12.82 -15.69 7.98
C ALA A 190 14.04 -16.63 7.82
N SER A 191 15.20 -16.22 8.36
CA SER A 191 16.49 -16.93 8.32
C SER A 191 17.04 -17.14 6.91
N MET A 192 16.68 -16.28 5.94
CA MET A 192 17.01 -16.47 4.54
C MET A 192 17.65 -15.24 3.93
N SER A 193 18.41 -15.42 2.86
CA SER A 193 18.98 -14.35 2.03
C SER A 193 17.93 -13.66 1.15
N GLU A 194 16.81 -13.25 1.73
CA GLU A 194 15.63 -12.70 1.03
C GLU A 194 15.23 -11.34 1.59
N GLY A 195 16.21 -10.53 1.99
CA GLY A 195 16.03 -9.14 2.38
C GLY A 195 15.65 -8.26 1.19
N PRO A 196 15.58 -6.93 1.38
CA PRO A 196 15.14 -6.03 0.32
C PRO A 196 15.89 -6.24 -0.99
N GLU A 197 15.14 -6.61 -2.04
CA GLU A 197 15.59 -6.78 -3.40
C GLU A 197 14.82 -5.86 -4.34
N TYR A 198 15.48 -5.34 -5.39
CA TYR A 198 14.79 -4.56 -6.40
C TYR A 198 13.75 -5.41 -7.12
N SER A 199 12.53 -4.88 -7.21
CA SER A 199 11.37 -5.52 -7.85
C SER A 199 10.80 -4.62 -8.94
N ASN A 200 10.71 -5.16 -10.17
CA ASN A 200 10.20 -4.45 -11.35
C ASN A 200 9.06 -5.18 -12.04
N PHE A 201 8.68 -6.34 -11.56
CA PHE A 201 7.69 -7.22 -12.17
C PHE A 201 6.54 -7.53 -11.21
N ARG A 202 5.36 -7.75 -11.77
CA ARG A 202 4.20 -8.36 -11.12
C ARG A 202 3.57 -9.35 -12.10
N TRP A 203 3.01 -10.41 -11.57
CA TRP A 203 2.17 -11.31 -12.36
C TRP A 203 0.72 -10.82 -12.28
N VAL A 204 0.19 -10.32 -13.39
CA VAL A 204 -1.24 -10.03 -13.58
C VAL A 204 -1.61 -10.57 -14.95
N GLU A 205 -2.61 -11.45 -14.99
CA GLU A 205 -3.17 -11.93 -16.25
C GLU A 205 -3.66 -10.72 -17.08
N ASN A 206 -3.47 -10.72 -18.35
CA ASN A 206 -3.78 -9.58 -19.24
C ASN A 206 -2.90 -8.32 -19.04
N ASP A 207 -1.74 -8.44 -18.40
CA ASP A 207 -0.78 -7.33 -18.27
C ASP A 207 0.21 -7.31 -19.44
N GLY A 208 -0.29 -7.52 -20.65
CA GLY A 208 0.46 -7.47 -21.91
C GLY A 208 1.46 -8.63 -22.02
N ALA A 209 2.78 -8.32 -22.09
CA ALA A 209 3.82 -9.33 -22.30
C ALA A 209 3.90 -10.41 -21.20
N ALA A 210 3.25 -10.20 -20.06
CA ALA A 210 3.19 -11.21 -18.99
C ALA A 210 2.08 -12.26 -19.19
N GLU A 211 1.19 -12.06 -20.15
CA GLU A 211 0.07 -12.95 -20.39
C GLU A 211 0.51 -14.19 -21.20
N PRO A 212 0.32 -15.43 -20.65
CA PRO A 212 0.72 -16.66 -21.36
C PRO A 212 0.02 -16.86 -22.69
N TYR A 213 -1.24 -16.42 -22.78
CA TYR A 213 -2.03 -16.58 -24.00
C TYR A 213 -1.44 -15.85 -25.21
N TYR A 214 -0.79 -14.70 -25.01
CA TYR A 214 -0.13 -13.93 -26.07
C TYR A 214 1.38 -14.17 -26.13
N GLY A 215 1.87 -15.25 -25.53
CA GLY A 215 3.30 -15.61 -25.53
C GLY A 215 4.13 -14.90 -24.46
N GLY A 216 3.46 -14.18 -23.57
CA GLY A 216 4.09 -13.66 -22.35
C GLY A 216 4.29 -14.74 -21.30
N GLY A 217 5.05 -14.44 -20.28
CA GLY A 217 5.33 -15.35 -19.19
C GLY A 217 5.87 -14.65 -17.97
N TYR A 218 6.14 -15.40 -16.92
CA TYR A 218 6.75 -14.88 -15.72
C TYR A 218 8.22 -14.51 -15.97
N ASP A 219 8.55 -13.22 -15.91
CA ASP A 219 9.93 -12.73 -16.05
C ASP A 219 10.57 -12.57 -14.68
N LYS A 220 11.34 -13.56 -14.28
CA LYS A 220 12.13 -13.55 -13.03
C LYS A 220 13.26 -12.52 -13.03
N SER A 221 13.67 -12.05 -14.20
CA SER A 221 14.80 -11.14 -14.34
C SER A 221 14.42 -9.73 -13.91
N ASN A 222 15.03 -9.23 -12.85
CA ASN A 222 14.98 -7.82 -12.52
C ASN A 222 15.95 -6.96 -13.35
N GLY A 223 16.73 -7.60 -14.24
CA GLY A 223 17.68 -6.95 -15.14
C GLY A 223 18.95 -6.43 -14.45
N ILE A 224 19.18 -6.76 -13.18
CA ILE A 224 20.36 -6.30 -12.43
C ILE A 224 21.58 -7.14 -12.81
N SER A 225 22.62 -6.47 -13.33
CA SER A 225 23.87 -7.08 -13.76
C SER A 225 24.98 -7.03 -12.71
N SER A 226 24.98 -6.02 -11.84
CA SER A 226 25.98 -5.90 -10.79
C SER A 226 25.45 -5.16 -9.57
N ARG A 227 26.07 -5.42 -8.43
CA ARG A 227 25.84 -4.70 -7.18
C ARG A 227 27.18 -4.34 -6.53
N THR A 228 27.19 -3.21 -5.83
CA THR A 228 28.35 -2.80 -5.00
C THR A 228 27.84 -2.47 -3.60
N LEU A 229 28.67 -2.71 -2.60
CA LEU A 229 28.41 -2.40 -1.19
C LEU A 229 29.46 -1.43 -0.67
N SER A 230 29.02 -0.42 0.08
CA SER A 230 29.89 0.39 0.93
C SER A 230 29.28 0.55 2.33
N VAL A 231 30.14 0.60 3.34
CA VAL A 231 29.75 0.75 4.75
C VAL A 231 30.53 1.91 5.36
N SER A 232 29.82 2.80 6.04
CA SER A 232 30.38 3.92 6.78
C SER A 232 29.81 3.94 8.18
N LYS A 233 30.65 4.10 9.20
CA LYS A 233 30.25 4.13 10.62
C LYS A 233 30.58 5.50 11.21
N ALA A 234 29.68 6.08 12.00
CA ALA A 234 29.95 7.27 12.80
C ALA A 234 30.95 6.94 13.92
N ASP A 235 31.83 7.89 14.26
CA ASP A 235 32.91 7.68 15.24
C ASP A 235 32.39 7.30 16.62
N ASP A 236 31.26 7.86 17.03
CA ASP A 236 30.59 7.57 18.30
C ASP A 236 29.74 6.26 18.28
N GLY A 237 29.67 5.59 17.12
CA GLY A 237 28.86 4.40 16.93
C GLY A 237 27.35 4.64 16.97
N SER A 238 26.89 5.88 16.91
CA SER A 238 25.46 6.23 16.93
C SER A 238 24.71 5.74 15.71
N GLN A 239 25.39 5.62 14.56
CA GLN A 239 24.82 5.13 13.31
C GLN A 239 25.84 4.44 12.42
N VAL A 240 25.35 3.55 11.58
CA VAL A 240 26.06 2.94 10.45
C VAL A 240 25.25 3.15 9.19
N VAL A 241 25.88 3.59 8.12
CA VAL A 241 25.26 3.74 6.80
C VAL A 241 25.78 2.65 5.87
N VAL A 242 24.88 1.85 5.35
CA VAL A 242 25.15 0.83 4.33
C VAL A 242 24.53 1.30 3.02
N THR A 243 25.33 1.38 1.97
CA THR A 243 24.85 1.75 0.63
C THR A 243 25.05 0.58 -0.33
N VAL A 244 23.98 0.16 -0.98
CA VAL A 244 23.97 -0.84 -2.02
C VAL A 244 23.57 -0.18 -3.34
N ASN A 245 24.45 -0.18 -4.33
CA ASN A 245 24.15 0.32 -5.67
C ASN A 245 23.94 -0.89 -6.59
N GLY A 246 22.78 -0.93 -7.25
CA GLY A 246 22.46 -1.90 -8.28
C GLY A 246 22.48 -1.25 -9.66
N THR A 247 23.18 -1.88 -10.59
CA THR A 247 23.22 -1.47 -12.00
C THR A 247 22.53 -2.50 -12.85
N GLY A 248 21.62 -2.07 -13.70
CA GLY A 248 20.83 -2.99 -14.52
C GLY A 248 20.38 -2.38 -15.85
N THR A 249 19.82 -3.24 -16.70
CA THR A 249 19.32 -2.84 -18.03
C THR A 249 17.97 -2.16 -18.01
N LYS A 250 17.16 -2.45 -16.99
CA LYS A 250 15.80 -1.89 -16.85
C LYS A 250 15.75 -0.71 -15.88
N CYS A 251 16.54 -0.77 -14.83
CA CYS A 251 16.60 0.25 -13.79
C CYS A 251 17.93 0.16 -13.05
N ASN A 252 18.51 1.31 -12.71
CA ASN A 252 19.53 1.40 -11.67
C ASN A 252 18.85 1.73 -10.36
N TYR A 253 19.41 1.28 -9.23
CA TYR A 253 18.89 1.64 -7.92
C TYR A 253 19.97 1.89 -6.88
N VAL A 254 19.60 2.62 -5.85
CA VAL A 254 20.41 2.80 -4.64
C VAL A 254 19.53 2.45 -3.45
N PHE A 255 19.96 1.47 -2.65
CA PHE A 255 19.40 1.16 -1.34
C PHE A 255 20.35 1.69 -0.27
N LEU A 256 19.87 2.63 0.52
CA LEU A 256 20.63 3.25 1.61
C LEU A 256 19.98 2.84 2.92
N TYR A 257 20.68 2.10 3.74
CA TYR A 257 20.29 1.74 5.11
C TYR A 257 21.01 2.69 6.06
N THR A 258 20.27 3.51 6.79
CA THR A 258 20.79 4.24 7.95
C THR A 258 20.37 3.47 9.19
N ILE A 259 21.31 2.77 9.77
CA ILE A 259 21.10 1.88 10.90
C ILE A 259 21.46 2.66 12.17
N TYR A 260 20.51 2.87 13.06
CA TYR A 260 20.71 3.64 14.28
C TYR A 260 20.97 2.71 15.47
N ASN A 261 21.73 3.21 16.44
CA ASN A 261 22.08 2.48 17.64
C ASN A 261 20.89 2.17 18.57
N THR A 262 19.72 2.71 18.29
CA THR A 262 18.45 2.42 18.97
C THR A 262 17.69 1.22 18.39
N GLY A 263 18.22 0.56 17.36
CA GLY A 263 17.52 -0.50 16.63
C GLY A 263 16.71 -0.01 15.45
N VAL A 264 16.43 1.28 15.34
CA VAL A 264 15.70 1.86 14.20
C VAL A 264 16.56 1.79 12.93
N VAL A 265 15.93 1.49 11.79
CA VAL A 265 16.58 1.47 10.48
C VAL A 265 15.77 2.30 9.49
N ASP A 266 16.36 3.37 8.95
CA ASP A 266 15.81 4.08 7.80
C ASP A 266 16.35 3.45 6.52
N PHE A 267 15.47 2.87 5.73
CA PHE A 267 15.75 2.31 4.42
C PHE A 267 15.25 3.27 3.35
N LYS A 268 16.18 3.96 2.68
CA LYS A 268 15.86 4.80 1.53
C LYS A 268 16.12 4.04 0.25
N ALA A 269 15.06 3.81 -0.53
CA ALA A 269 15.18 3.31 -1.90
C ALA A 269 15.15 4.48 -2.89
N THR A 270 16.06 4.44 -3.87
CA THR A 270 16.08 5.37 -4.99
C THR A 270 16.18 4.57 -6.27
N TYR A 271 15.29 4.81 -7.21
CA TYR A 271 15.19 4.13 -8.49
C TYR A 271 15.42 5.09 -9.64
N MET A 272 16.15 4.63 -10.63
CA MET A 272 16.46 5.36 -11.87
C MET A 272 16.10 4.47 -13.07
N PRO A 273 14.82 4.48 -13.49
CA PRO A 273 14.34 3.69 -14.62
C PRO A 273 15.10 4.01 -15.91
N GLN A 274 15.31 2.98 -16.74
CA GLN A 274 15.97 3.07 -18.04
C GLN A 274 15.14 2.40 -19.15
N SER A 275 13.96 1.86 -18.79
CA SER A 275 13.03 1.18 -19.70
C SER A 275 11.60 1.60 -19.37
N GLY A 276 10.75 1.71 -20.37
CA GLY A 276 9.32 1.98 -20.22
C GLY A 276 8.45 0.75 -19.95
N ASP A 277 9.03 -0.45 -19.91
CA ASP A 277 8.28 -1.70 -19.70
C ASP A 277 8.45 -2.24 -18.27
N LEU A 278 8.30 -1.37 -17.29
CA LEU A 278 8.27 -1.75 -15.89
C LEU A 278 6.82 -1.89 -15.42
N ARG A 279 6.55 -2.94 -14.65
CA ARG A 279 5.24 -3.15 -14.04
C ARG A 279 5.19 -2.71 -12.59
N ARG A 280 6.36 -2.62 -11.98
CA ARG A 280 6.57 -2.23 -10.59
C ARG A 280 7.88 -1.44 -10.49
N LEU A 281 7.90 -0.44 -9.63
CA LEU A 281 9.09 0.31 -9.26
C LEU A 281 9.19 0.30 -7.75
N GLY A 282 9.81 -0.73 -7.21
CA GLY A 282 9.81 -0.96 -5.78
C GLY A 282 10.82 -2.00 -5.31
N MET A 283 10.62 -2.47 -4.11
CA MET A 283 11.39 -3.56 -3.53
C MET A 283 10.48 -4.67 -3.00
N ALA A 284 10.99 -5.88 -2.97
CA ALA A 284 10.37 -7.04 -2.34
C ALA A 284 11.27 -7.59 -1.24
N MET A 285 10.66 -8.13 -0.19
CA MET A 285 11.35 -8.90 0.84
C MET A 285 10.45 -10.01 1.37
N LYS A 286 11.05 -11.02 1.97
CA LYS A 286 10.32 -12.09 2.66
C LYS A 286 10.31 -11.82 4.15
N LEU A 287 9.14 -12.03 4.76
CA LEU A 287 8.93 -11.98 6.20
C LEU A 287 8.52 -13.35 6.73
N PRO A 288 8.73 -13.66 8.01
CA PRO A 288 8.22 -14.89 8.61
C PRO A 288 6.69 -14.99 8.54
N ALA A 289 6.17 -16.19 8.29
CA ALA A 289 4.73 -16.41 8.13
C ALA A 289 3.91 -16.21 9.41
N ASN A 290 4.55 -16.28 10.59
CA ASN A 290 3.89 -15.99 11.86
C ASN A 290 3.56 -14.50 12.06
N LEU A 291 4.14 -13.58 11.28
CA LEU A 291 3.77 -12.16 11.25
C LEU A 291 2.48 -11.96 10.45
N SER A 292 1.37 -12.49 10.92
CA SER A 292 0.11 -12.61 10.17
C SER A 292 -0.95 -11.58 10.51
N GLU A 293 -0.85 -10.90 11.65
CA GLU A 293 -1.75 -9.80 12.02
C GLU A 293 -1.22 -8.48 11.44
N VAL A 294 -2.10 -7.75 10.76
CA VAL A 294 -1.76 -6.54 10.01
C VAL A 294 -2.61 -5.38 10.48
N SER A 295 -1.98 -4.27 10.84
CA SER A 295 -2.67 -2.98 10.93
C SER A 295 -1.91 -1.93 10.13
N TYR A 296 -2.64 -1.03 9.46
CA TYR A 296 -2.00 0.00 8.66
C TYR A 296 -2.78 1.31 8.65
N TYR A 297 -2.04 2.39 8.48
CA TYR A 297 -2.55 3.71 8.16
C TYR A 297 -2.19 4.02 6.72
N GLY A 298 -3.18 4.00 5.85
CA GLY A 298 -3.02 4.11 4.40
C GLY A 298 -4.36 4.09 3.69
N ARG A 299 -4.37 3.85 2.37
CA ARG A 299 -5.61 3.77 1.59
C ARG A 299 -6.19 2.35 1.65
N GLY A 300 -7.45 2.24 2.05
CA GLY A 300 -8.13 0.97 2.25
C GLY A 300 -9.64 1.10 2.42
N PRO A 301 -10.34 0.05 2.91
CA PRO A 301 -9.79 -1.28 3.23
C PRO A 301 -9.54 -2.14 1.98
N TRP A 302 -10.08 -1.75 0.82
CA TRP A 302 -9.99 -2.48 -0.45
C TRP A 302 -8.65 -2.21 -1.14
N ALA A 303 -8.19 -3.20 -1.92
CA ALA A 303 -7.00 -3.06 -2.74
C ALA A 303 -7.14 -1.90 -3.74
N THR A 304 -6.06 -1.15 -3.91
CA THR A 304 -6.02 0.07 -4.73
C THR A 304 -4.82 0.08 -5.66
N TYR A 305 -5.01 0.68 -6.84
CA TYR A 305 -4.00 0.90 -7.86
C TYR A 305 -4.11 2.32 -8.38
N ILE A 306 -3.09 2.83 -9.05
CA ILE A 306 -3.06 4.22 -9.49
C ILE A 306 -4.25 4.63 -10.37
N ASP A 307 -4.80 3.69 -11.13
CA ASP A 307 -5.98 3.85 -12.00
C ASP A 307 -7.28 3.28 -11.36
N ARG A 308 -7.24 2.82 -10.10
CA ARG A 308 -8.40 2.29 -9.36
C ARG A 308 -8.22 2.54 -7.86
N ASN A 309 -8.53 3.74 -7.41
CA ASN A 309 -8.34 4.13 -6.00
C ASN A 309 -9.37 5.11 -5.43
N ASN A 310 -10.38 5.48 -6.21
CA ASN A 310 -11.37 6.49 -5.76
C ASN A 310 -12.36 5.92 -4.74
N GLY A 311 -12.60 4.62 -4.77
CA GLY A 311 -13.51 3.94 -3.85
C GLY A 311 -12.91 3.59 -2.47
N ALA A 312 -11.64 3.90 -2.24
CA ALA A 312 -10.95 3.64 -0.99
C ALA A 312 -10.37 4.93 -0.39
N TYR A 313 -10.28 5.01 0.92
CA TYR A 313 -9.91 6.22 1.63
C TYR A 313 -8.74 6.02 2.57
N ILE A 314 -8.04 7.11 2.88
CA ILE A 314 -6.99 7.11 3.89
C ILE A 314 -7.64 6.92 5.26
N GLY A 315 -7.19 5.92 6.00
CA GLY A 315 -7.71 5.55 7.32
C GLY A 315 -6.81 4.53 8.00
N ARG A 316 -7.19 4.16 9.22
CA ARG A 316 -6.55 3.06 9.95
C ARG A 316 -7.39 1.80 9.80
N TYR A 317 -6.73 0.73 9.40
CA TYR A 317 -7.37 -0.55 9.11
C TYR A 317 -6.61 -1.69 9.78
N THR A 318 -7.36 -2.69 10.23
CA THR A 318 -6.81 -3.94 10.79
C THR A 318 -7.33 -5.10 9.96
N THR A 319 -6.46 -6.05 9.66
CA THR A 319 -6.75 -7.22 8.83
C THR A 319 -5.74 -8.33 9.14
N THR A 320 -5.81 -9.42 8.41
CA THR A 320 -4.78 -10.47 8.39
C THR A 320 -4.12 -10.53 7.02
N VAL A 321 -2.94 -11.14 6.94
CA VAL A 321 -2.27 -11.35 5.64
C VAL A 321 -3.14 -12.18 4.71
N SER A 322 -3.83 -13.19 5.24
CA SER A 322 -4.74 -14.04 4.47
C SER A 322 -5.91 -13.25 3.86
N ASP A 323 -6.47 -12.28 4.60
CA ASP A 323 -7.58 -11.45 4.13
C ASP A 323 -7.16 -10.40 3.09
N MET A 324 -5.88 -10.13 2.95
CA MET A 324 -5.34 -9.24 1.90
C MET A 324 -5.30 -9.90 0.52
N PHE A 325 -5.42 -11.23 0.47
CA PHE A 325 -5.43 -11.96 -0.79
C PHE A 325 -6.80 -11.87 -1.48
N GLU A 326 -6.83 -11.45 -2.74
CA GLU A 326 -8.03 -11.46 -3.58
C GLU A 326 -8.03 -12.75 -4.42
N ALA A 327 -8.93 -13.69 -4.12
CA ALA A 327 -9.00 -14.99 -4.77
C ALA A 327 -9.58 -14.90 -6.19
N TYR A 328 -8.82 -14.36 -7.12
CA TYR A 328 -9.15 -14.39 -8.54
C TYR A 328 -9.17 -15.84 -9.06
N SER A 329 -10.01 -16.11 -10.07
CA SER A 329 -10.13 -17.46 -10.67
C SER A 329 -8.81 -18.03 -11.16
N HIS A 330 -7.92 -17.19 -11.67
CA HIS A 330 -6.52 -17.48 -11.90
C HIS A 330 -5.70 -16.63 -10.92
N PRO A 331 -4.92 -17.27 -10.02
CA PRO A 331 -4.12 -16.55 -9.04
C PRO A 331 -3.18 -15.54 -9.71
N GLN A 332 -3.11 -14.34 -9.14
CA GLN A 332 -2.28 -13.26 -9.65
C GLN A 332 -1.92 -12.26 -8.57
N SER A 333 -0.96 -11.38 -8.82
CA SER A 333 -0.59 -10.30 -7.91
C SER A 333 -1.82 -9.45 -7.56
N CYS A 334 -2.09 -9.29 -6.27
CA CYS A 334 -3.25 -8.60 -5.74
C CYS A 334 -2.96 -7.95 -4.38
N GLY A 335 -3.96 -7.41 -3.73
CA GLY A 335 -3.83 -6.89 -2.36
C GLY A 335 -2.93 -5.66 -2.24
N ASN A 336 -2.76 -4.87 -3.29
CA ASN A 336 -1.97 -3.64 -3.22
C ASN A 336 -2.75 -2.52 -2.54
N HIS A 337 -2.12 -1.81 -1.61
CA HIS A 337 -2.68 -0.65 -0.91
C HIS A 337 -1.77 0.56 -1.11
N MET A 338 -2.32 1.63 -1.66
CA MET A 338 -1.61 2.88 -1.92
C MET A 338 -1.57 3.79 -0.68
N ASP A 339 -0.77 4.84 -0.78
CA ASP A 339 -0.74 5.91 0.22
C ASP A 339 -0.44 5.42 1.64
N LEU A 340 0.51 4.50 1.78
CA LEU A 340 0.94 3.98 3.08
C LEU A 340 1.62 5.08 3.91
N ARG A 341 1.23 5.20 5.19
CA ARG A 341 1.88 6.02 6.22
C ARG A 341 2.56 5.16 7.26
N GLU A 342 1.87 4.12 7.68
CA GLU A 342 2.31 3.22 8.74
C GLU A 342 1.79 1.82 8.46
N LEU A 343 2.61 0.84 8.69
CA LEU A 343 2.27 -0.59 8.66
C LEU A 343 2.83 -1.24 9.91
N VAL A 344 2.03 -2.01 10.59
CA VAL A 344 2.44 -2.90 11.67
C VAL A 344 2.09 -4.32 11.27
N VAL A 345 3.07 -5.19 11.31
CA VAL A 345 2.85 -6.64 11.17
C VAL A 345 3.39 -7.34 12.40
N LYS A 346 2.60 -8.20 12.99
CA LYS A 346 2.98 -8.89 14.23
C LYS A 346 2.48 -10.33 14.29
N ASP A 347 3.14 -11.08 15.10
CA ASP A 347 2.77 -12.42 15.50
C ASP A 347 1.61 -12.32 16.52
N PRO A 348 0.42 -12.85 16.21
CA PRO A 348 -0.73 -12.79 17.12
C PRO A 348 -0.54 -13.56 18.44
N GLU A 349 0.40 -14.53 18.49
CA GLU A 349 0.66 -15.32 19.69
C GLU A 349 1.59 -14.58 20.68
N THR A 350 2.60 -13.90 20.16
CA THR A 350 3.65 -13.25 20.99
C THR A 350 3.47 -11.74 21.07
N GLY A 351 2.75 -11.12 20.13
CA GLY A 351 2.66 -9.69 19.96
C GLY A 351 3.92 -9.05 19.37
N ASN A 352 5.00 -9.82 19.17
CA ASN A 352 6.23 -9.33 18.58
C ASN A 352 6.05 -9.06 17.09
N GLY A 353 6.74 -8.05 16.58
CA GLY A 353 6.59 -7.69 15.16
C GLY A 353 7.44 -6.51 14.74
N VAL A 354 7.12 -5.97 13.59
CA VAL A 354 7.78 -4.81 13.02
C VAL A 354 6.77 -3.74 12.66
N LYS A 355 7.14 -2.50 12.98
CA LYS A 355 6.48 -1.28 12.53
C LYS A 355 7.28 -0.68 11.39
N VAL A 356 6.59 -0.29 10.32
CA VAL A 356 7.16 0.42 9.17
C VAL A 356 6.44 1.76 9.02
N GLU A 357 7.16 2.86 9.19
CA GLU A 357 6.67 4.20 8.87
C GLU A 357 7.27 4.67 7.55
N THR A 358 6.54 5.49 6.80
CA THR A 358 6.98 5.90 5.46
C THR A 358 7.17 7.39 5.35
N ASP A 359 8.09 7.81 4.47
CA ASP A 359 8.17 9.18 3.94
C ASP A 359 8.23 9.11 2.42
N GLY A 360 7.35 9.89 1.77
CA GLY A 360 7.16 9.85 0.33
C GLY A 360 5.97 8.99 -0.11
N GLN A 361 5.89 8.77 -1.41
CA GLN A 361 4.85 7.93 -2.01
C GLN A 361 5.22 6.46 -1.86
N VAL A 362 4.39 5.70 -1.19
CA VAL A 362 4.59 4.25 -1.00
C VAL A 362 3.26 3.52 -1.13
N ALA A 363 3.26 2.46 -1.91
CA ALA A 363 2.25 1.42 -1.90
C ALA A 363 2.84 0.15 -1.30
N PHE A 364 1.99 -0.71 -0.71
CA PHE A 364 2.44 -2.00 -0.20
C PHE A 364 1.46 -3.10 -0.57
N SER A 365 1.97 -4.32 -0.64
CA SER A 365 1.19 -5.56 -0.58
C SER A 365 1.91 -6.57 0.29
N LEU A 366 1.13 -7.41 0.97
CA LEU A 366 1.64 -8.45 1.85
C LEU A 366 0.82 -9.71 1.63
N LEU A 367 1.43 -10.76 1.09
CA LEU A 367 0.75 -11.99 0.69
C LEU A 367 1.51 -13.22 1.21
N GLU A 368 0.80 -14.32 1.39
CA GLU A 368 1.37 -15.64 1.69
C GLU A 368 2.07 -16.28 0.48
N TYR A 369 1.94 -15.65 -0.69
CA TYR A 369 2.43 -16.17 -1.98
C TYR A 369 3.33 -15.15 -2.66
N ASP A 370 4.29 -15.61 -3.42
CA ASP A 370 5.05 -14.76 -4.34
C ASP A 370 4.49 -14.84 -5.77
N ASP A 371 4.93 -13.92 -6.62
CA ASP A 371 4.45 -13.81 -8.00
C ASP A 371 4.74 -15.09 -8.81
N GLU A 372 5.80 -15.84 -8.51
CA GLU A 372 6.12 -17.10 -9.18
C GLU A 372 5.13 -18.20 -8.79
N THR A 373 4.79 -18.30 -7.51
CA THR A 373 3.78 -19.24 -7.02
C THR A 373 2.42 -18.93 -7.64
N LEU A 374 2.04 -17.64 -7.65
CA LEU A 374 0.79 -17.21 -8.27
C LEU A 374 0.74 -17.53 -9.77
N TYR A 375 1.83 -17.29 -10.50
CA TYR A 375 1.94 -17.60 -11.92
C TYR A 375 1.81 -19.09 -12.23
N ASN A 376 2.43 -19.94 -11.42
CA ASN A 376 2.47 -21.39 -11.65
C ASN A 376 1.22 -22.13 -11.15
N THR A 377 0.32 -21.44 -10.41
CA THR A 377 -0.88 -22.07 -9.85
C THR A 377 -2.10 -21.71 -10.70
N ARG A 378 -2.84 -22.72 -11.11
CA ARG A 378 -3.98 -22.54 -12.01
C ARG A 378 -5.23 -22.05 -11.32
N HIS A 379 -5.47 -22.53 -10.09
CA HIS A 379 -6.67 -22.23 -9.33
C HIS A 379 -6.35 -21.81 -7.89
N PRO A 380 -7.13 -20.89 -7.27
CA PRO A 380 -6.83 -20.40 -5.94
C PRO A 380 -6.86 -21.50 -4.84
N TRP A 381 -7.65 -22.53 -4.99
CA TRP A 381 -7.69 -23.65 -4.05
C TRP A 381 -6.48 -24.61 -4.15
N GLU A 382 -5.63 -24.45 -5.14
CA GLU A 382 -4.36 -25.19 -5.30
C GLU A 382 -3.19 -24.46 -4.63
N LEU A 383 -3.40 -23.21 -4.21
CA LEU A 383 -2.38 -22.43 -3.51
C LEU A 383 -2.09 -23.05 -2.13
N ASN A 384 -0.82 -23.14 -1.81
CA ASN A 384 -0.35 -23.57 -0.51
C ASN A 384 0.50 -22.46 0.11
N ALA A 385 0.09 -21.95 1.27
CA ALA A 385 0.87 -21.01 2.03
C ALA A 385 2.18 -21.64 2.47
N GLY A 386 3.28 -20.92 2.27
CA GLY A 386 4.59 -21.32 2.69
C GLY A 386 4.92 -20.89 4.12
N SER A 387 6.20 -21.00 4.49
CA SER A 387 6.73 -20.49 5.77
C SER A 387 7.10 -19.01 5.73
N LYS A 388 6.79 -18.32 4.65
CA LYS A 388 7.21 -16.93 4.40
C LYS A 388 6.09 -16.13 3.75
N LEU A 389 6.03 -14.88 4.14
CA LEU A 389 5.20 -13.86 3.49
C LEU A 389 6.05 -13.12 2.45
N THR A 390 5.40 -12.65 1.40
CA THR A 390 6.01 -11.74 0.42
C THR A 390 5.51 -10.33 0.65
N ALA A 391 6.40 -9.45 1.09
CA ALA A 391 6.12 -8.03 1.26
C ALA A 391 6.69 -7.24 0.07
N HIS A 392 5.88 -6.42 -0.55
CA HIS A 392 6.31 -5.42 -1.52
C HIS A 392 6.10 -4.03 -0.96
N PHE A 393 7.07 -3.15 -1.22
CA PHE A 393 6.95 -1.71 -0.99
C PHE A 393 7.36 -0.99 -2.27
N ASP A 394 6.39 -0.35 -2.90
CA ASP A 394 6.56 0.22 -4.23
C ASP A 394 6.42 1.75 -4.20
N TYR A 395 7.31 2.44 -4.89
CA TYR A 395 7.06 3.84 -5.24
C TYR A 395 5.82 3.95 -6.13
N LEU A 396 5.73 3.04 -7.12
CA LEU A 396 4.65 3.02 -8.08
C LEU A 396 4.50 1.61 -8.67
N GLN A 397 3.25 1.21 -8.88
CA GLN A 397 2.89 0.13 -9.80
C GLN A 397 2.21 0.71 -11.05
N LYS A 398 2.46 0.13 -12.20
CA LYS A 398 1.71 0.38 -13.42
C LYS A 398 0.22 0.15 -13.17
N GLY A 399 -0.66 0.99 -13.67
CA GLY A 399 -2.11 0.79 -13.59
C GLY A 399 -2.54 -0.56 -14.17
N LEU A 400 -3.71 -1.03 -13.78
CA LEU A 400 -4.28 -2.29 -14.27
C LEU A 400 -4.72 -2.22 -15.73
N GLY A 401 -5.16 -1.04 -16.17
CA GLY A 401 -5.58 -0.78 -17.55
C GLY A 401 -6.88 -1.48 -17.93
N ASN A 402 -7.13 -1.58 -19.23
CA ASN A 402 -8.35 -2.12 -19.83
C ASN A 402 -8.08 -3.34 -20.72
N GLY A 403 -6.95 -4.05 -20.51
CA GLY A 403 -6.51 -5.14 -21.38
C GLY A 403 -7.33 -6.44 -21.27
N SER A 404 -8.32 -6.50 -20.40
CA SER A 404 -9.05 -7.74 -20.06
C SER A 404 -9.86 -8.35 -21.19
N CYS A 405 -10.16 -7.61 -22.26
CA CYS A 405 -10.96 -8.08 -23.38
C CYS A 405 -10.19 -8.01 -24.71
N GLY A 406 -8.88 -8.29 -24.68
CA GLY A 406 -8.05 -8.37 -25.89
C GLY A 406 -7.39 -7.05 -26.26
N GLN A 407 -7.03 -6.95 -27.51
CA GLN A 407 -6.08 -6.00 -28.03
C GLN A 407 -6.57 -4.55 -27.99
N GLY A 408 -5.76 -3.66 -27.53
CA GLY A 408 -5.79 -2.28 -27.94
C GLY A 408 -6.03 -1.21 -26.87
N THR A 409 -6.46 -1.54 -25.68
CA THR A 409 -6.61 -0.55 -24.60
C THR A 409 -5.73 -0.92 -23.41
N GLY A 410 -4.42 -0.79 -23.59
CA GLY A 410 -3.48 -0.92 -22.49
C GLY A 410 -3.69 0.16 -21.44
N THR A 411 -2.86 0.15 -20.42
CA THR A 411 -2.81 1.18 -19.40
C THR A 411 -2.56 2.55 -20.02
N LEU A 412 -3.36 3.55 -19.69
CA LEU A 412 -3.16 4.93 -20.14
C LEU A 412 -1.77 5.43 -19.74
N SER A 413 -1.19 6.33 -20.52
CA SER A 413 0.19 6.81 -20.33
C SER A 413 0.43 7.44 -18.96
N GLU A 414 -0.58 8.10 -18.40
CA GLU A 414 -0.53 8.72 -17.07
C GLU A 414 -0.46 7.71 -15.91
N TYR A 415 -0.80 6.45 -16.16
CA TYR A 415 -0.75 5.36 -15.18
C TYR A 415 0.38 4.36 -15.46
N GLN A 416 1.29 4.69 -16.36
CA GLN A 416 2.48 3.90 -16.63
C GLN A 416 3.65 4.33 -15.74
N ILE A 417 4.61 3.44 -15.54
CA ILE A 417 5.85 3.79 -14.86
C ILE A 417 6.72 4.63 -15.81
N PRO A 418 7.20 5.79 -15.39
CA PRO A 418 8.10 6.61 -16.22
C PRO A 418 9.37 5.85 -16.59
N SER A 419 9.83 6.03 -17.83
CA SER A 419 11.04 5.39 -18.38
C SER A 419 12.34 6.10 -18.02
N SER A 420 12.27 7.21 -17.27
CA SER A 420 13.45 8.01 -16.87
C SER A 420 13.13 8.81 -15.60
N GLY A 421 14.15 9.42 -15.02
CA GLY A 421 14.02 10.21 -13.80
C GLY A 421 14.62 9.51 -12.58
N SER A 422 14.39 10.08 -11.40
CA SER A 422 14.82 9.53 -10.13
C SER A 422 13.67 9.60 -9.13
N TYR A 423 13.33 8.47 -8.55
CA TYR A 423 12.17 8.29 -7.67
C TYR A 423 12.60 7.65 -6.37
N SER A 424 12.17 8.19 -5.24
CA SER A 424 12.62 7.68 -3.95
C SER A 424 11.54 7.75 -2.89
N TYR A 425 11.64 6.84 -1.92
CA TYR A 425 10.90 6.85 -0.66
C TYR A 425 11.80 6.41 0.50
N VAL A 426 11.32 6.60 1.71
CA VAL A 426 11.96 6.10 2.93
C VAL A 426 10.97 5.22 3.66
N LEU A 427 11.46 4.07 4.13
CA LEU A 427 10.79 3.19 5.10
C LEU A 427 11.60 3.20 6.37
N ARG A 428 10.99 3.55 7.50
CA ARG A 428 11.58 3.42 8.83
C ARG A 428 11.08 2.16 9.48
N PHE A 429 11.98 1.24 9.77
CA PHE A 429 11.69 0.00 10.47
C PHE A 429 12.05 0.16 11.95
N SER A 430 11.14 -0.27 12.82
CA SER A 430 11.35 -0.38 14.26
C SER A 430 10.64 -1.62 14.80
N ALA A 431 11.06 -2.14 15.94
CA ALA A 431 10.32 -3.18 16.64
C ALA A 431 8.96 -2.65 17.11
N VAL A 432 7.96 -3.51 17.19
CA VAL A 432 6.68 -3.18 17.82
C VAL A 432 6.92 -3.02 19.31
N ASP A 433 6.57 -1.85 19.85
CA ASP A 433 6.61 -1.60 21.28
C ASP A 433 5.29 -2.07 21.93
N ASN A 434 5.30 -3.28 22.46
CA ASN A 434 4.13 -3.86 23.13
C ASN A 434 3.73 -3.10 24.41
N THR A 435 4.55 -2.15 24.88
CA THR A 435 4.25 -1.32 26.06
C THR A 435 3.55 -0.01 25.71
N ALA A 436 3.63 0.42 24.45
CA ALA A 436 3.08 1.68 23.96
C ALA A 436 1.71 1.54 23.26
N ASP A 437 1.31 0.33 22.88
CA ASP A 437 0.03 0.08 22.20
C ASP A 437 -1.16 0.00 23.18
N GLY A 438 -1.39 1.10 23.89
CA GLY A 438 -2.74 1.43 24.30
C GLY A 438 -3.55 1.82 23.04
N ILE A 439 -4.08 0.83 22.32
CA ILE A 439 -5.15 1.06 21.34
C ILE A 439 -6.35 1.54 22.14
N HIS A 440 -6.57 2.83 22.18
CA HIS A 440 -7.80 3.46 22.66
C HIS A 440 -8.61 4.03 21.50
#